data_0a8d120625af734e66b094525127bf46
#
_entry.id   0a8d120625af734e66b094525127bf46
#
_cell.length_a   1.000
_cell.length_b   1.000
_cell.length_c   1.000
_cell.angle_alpha   90.00
_cell.angle_beta   90.00
_cell.angle_gamma   90.00
#
_symmetry.space_group_name_H-M   'P 1'
#
loop_
_entity.id
_entity.type
_entity.pdbx_description
1 polymer ?
#
loop_
_entity_poly.entity_id
_entity_poly.type
_entity_poly.pdbx_seq_one_letter_code
_entity_poly.pdbx_strand_id
1 'polypeptide(L)'
;MAEEHDRLMAVSPYCPKCKVGKLQIPEDMHPSYCICDTCAAIHLTYMPQDYQENFHRTPYIFNDDGTIKIQTIGLFGGYGSAKSTASLWEFFIRALENPGGVGLLTAPTLQLLKRTSIKTLLDEIIPPPLLVSYNKSDGEMILSNGFVIWTIPSDDEEKLRSINAGIVHMEEASGIKRSIYDQLLTRTRNKRTRNRVILVCSNPDLGWIKEVIVDNEDRKNPKHAQHEDYDETTACFIWASHLNKYLPPDFIEKQSKGKPDWWVARFLYGSFKHASGMVYPNFADCVIEDIPDFDKISKSWEKFIALDHGLRNPTAVPFGALNPETGEVILYQEYYQAGRLVPEHAKALKPMINAIPSGRLRFMVADPSIRNKTDPVNGKSVQGLYQEYNLYFSEGNNNLEAGILRVNSYINRGKLKVFKSCTNIIREMLGYKYPEVSMDDEKDPDEKPIKRADHMPDAIRYMFMRLPEDPDMLLAPHYDVPDRYTRADAAVDLDDEEFEDMPEDYLAYV
;
A
#
# COMPACT_ATOMS: atom_id res chain seq x y z
N MET A 1 0.12 -13.02 -22.55
CA MET A 1 0.30 -12.29 -23.85
C MET A 1 0.09 -13.23 -25.04
N ALA A 2 0.90 -14.28 -25.24
CA ALA A 2 0.64 -15.27 -26.31
C ALA A 2 -0.76 -15.90 -26.17
N GLU A 3 -1.20 -16.24 -24.97
CA GLU A 3 -2.51 -16.86 -24.72
C GLU A 3 -3.73 -15.98 -25.06
N GLU A 4 -3.63 -14.66 -24.98
CA GLU A 4 -4.73 -13.75 -25.35
C GLU A 4 -4.88 -13.63 -26.86
N HIS A 5 -3.76 -13.52 -27.58
CA HIS A 5 -3.76 -13.59 -29.03
C HIS A 5 -4.28 -14.95 -29.53
N ASP A 6 -3.85 -16.05 -28.90
CA ASP A 6 -4.29 -17.41 -29.23
C ASP A 6 -5.79 -17.61 -29.00
N ARG A 7 -6.40 -16.97 -28.00
CA ARG A 7 -7.85 -17.02 -27.75
C ARG A 7 -8.66 -16.29 -28.81
N LEU A 8 -8.24 -15.08 -29.22
CA LEU A 8 -8.92 -14.36 -30.29
C LEU A 8 -8.86 -15.13 -31.60
N MET A 9 -7.71 -15.75 -31.89
CA MET A 9 -7.51 -16.61 -33.06
C MET A 9 -8.28 -17.92 -32.96
N ALA A 10 -8.52 -18.45 -31.75
CA ALA A 10 -9.32 -19.65 -31.51
C ALA A 10 -10.82 -19.42 -31.69
N VAL A 11 -11.33 -18.19 -31.43
CA VAL A 11 -12.75 -17.84 -31.61
C VAL A 11 -13.08 -17.58 -33.08
N SER A 12 -12.24 -16.83 -33.80
CA SER A 12 -12.34 -16.64 -35.24
C SER A 12 -11.04 -16.09 -35.81
N PRO A 13 -10.31 -16.82 -36.64
CA PRO A 13 -9.10 -16.31 -37.28
C PRO A 13 -9.40 -15.27 -38.37
N TYR A 14 -10.68 -15.04 -38.67
CA TYR A 14 -11.11 -14.11 -39.72
C TYR A 14 -11.58 -12.77 -39.15
N CYS A 15 -11.28 -11.71 -39.91
CA CYS A 15 -11.68 -10.36 -39.56
C CYS A 15 -13.21 -10.21 -39.47
N PRO A 16 -13.78 -9.77 -38.34
CA PRO A 16 -15.22 -9.58 -38.19
C PRO A 16 -15.77 -8.48 -39.12
N LYS A 17 -14.94 -7.52 -39.55
CA LYS A 17 -15.31 -6.40 -40.41
C LYS A 17 -15.47 -6.81 -41.85
N CYS A 18 -14.42 -7.38 -42.50
CA CYS A 18 -14.46 -7.77 -43.91
C CYS A 18 -14.87 -9.23 -44.13
N LYS A 19 -14.85 -10.07 -43.10
CA LYS A 19 -15.17 -11.51 -43.12
C LYS A 19 -14.29 -12.40 -44.03
N VAL A 20 -13.27 -11.82 -44.66
CA VAL A 20 -12.38 -12.47 -45.61
C VAL A 20 -10.93 -12.51 -45.10
N GLY A 21 -10.42 -11.41 -44.60
CA GLY A 21 -9.04 -11.29 -44.13
C GLY A 21 -8.79 -12.00 -42.83
N LYS A 22 -7.57 -12.43 -42.58
CA LYS A 22 -7.13 -13.05 -41.33
C LYS A 22 -6.63 -11.99 -40.36
N LEU A 23 -6.83 -12.24 -39.07
CA LEU A 23 -6.26 -11.42 -38.03
C LEU A 23 -4.78 -11.82 -37.80
N GLN A 24 -3.90 -10.84 -37.79
CA GLN A 24 -2.48 -11.03 -37.60
C GLN A 24 -2.00 -10.25 -36.38
N ILE A 25 -1.01 -10.80 -35.68
CA ILE A 25 -0.29 -10.10 -34.63
C ILE A 25 0.51 -8.98 -35.28
N PRO A 26 0.46 -7.73 -34.80
CA PRO A 26 1.20 -6.63 -35.36
C PRO A 26 2.72 -6.80 -35.19
N GLU A 27 3.49 -6.15 -36.03
CA GLU A 27 4.97 -6.22 -36.02
C GLU A 27 5.55 -5.69 -34.69
N ASP A 28 4.88 -4.72 -34.07
CA ASP A 28 5.27 -4.17 -32.75
C ASP A 28 4.96 -5.10 -31.59
N MET A 29 4.35 -6.26 -31.85
CA MET A 29 3.97 -7.26 -30.83
C MET A 29 3.12 -6.69 -29.70
N HIS A 30 2.45 -5.54 -29.90
CA HIS A 30 1.65 -4.92 -28.84
C HIS A 30 0.43 -5.80 -28.48
N PRO A 31 0.18 -6.10 -27.20
CA PRO A 31 -0.78 -7.12 -26.76
C PRO A 31 -2.24 -6.73 -26.98
N SER A 32 -2.53 -5.44 -27.15
CA SER A 32 -3.91 -4.93 -27.12
C SER A 32 -4.69 -5.10 -28.43
N TYR A 33 -4.07 -5.48 -29.54
CA TYR A 33 -4.75 -5.52 -30.82
C TYR A 33 -4.21 -6.54 -31.82
N CYS A 34 -5.05 -6.88 -32.79
CA CYS A 34 -4.67 -7.58 -34.02
C CYS A 34 -5.03 -6.71 -35.22
N ILE A 35 -4.33 -6.92 -36.34
CA ILE A 35 -4.61 -6.23 -37.62
C ILE A 35 -5.14 -7.23 -38.64
N CYS A 36 -6.16 -6.82 -39.39
CA CYS A 36 -6.62 -7.60 -40.52
C CYS A 36 -5.69 -7.43 -41.72
N ASP A 37 -5.18 -8.53 -42.31
CA ASP A 37 -4.28 -8.56 -43.45
C ASP A 37 -4.92 -8.01 -44.74
N THR A 38 -6.24 -8.00 -44.86
CA THR A 38 -6.94 -7.60 -46.07
C THR A 38 -7.49 -6.17 -45.98
N CYS A 39 -8.09 -5.76 -44.83
CA CYS A 39 -8.72 -4.44 -44.72
C CYS A 39 -8.00 -3.50 -43.75
N ALA A 40 -6.89 -3.92 -43.17
CA ALA A 40 -6.09 -3.18 -42.19
C ALA A 40 -6.89 -2.70 -40.96
N ALA A 41 -8.04 -3.29 -40.66
CA ALA A 41 -8.82 -2.95 -39.48
C ALA A 41 -8.11 -3.41 -38.20
N ILE A 42 -8.06 -2.52 -37.22
CA ILE A 42 -7.55 -2.81 -35.87
C ILE A 42 -8.69 -3.45 -35.06
N HIS A 43 -8.39 -4.57 -34.42
CA HIS A 43 -9.30 -5.29 -33.53
C HIS A 43 -8.65 -5.41 -32.16
N LEU A 44 -9.34 -4.91 -31.12
CA LEU A 44 -8.86 -5.01 -29.74
C LEU A 44 -8.93 -6.46 -29.25
N THR A 45 -7.91 -6.88 -28.50
CA THR A 45 -7.77 -8.25 -28.00
C THR A 45 -8.37 -8.44 -26.60
N TYR A 46 -8.72 -7.35 -25.91
CA TYR A 46 -9.24 -7.43 -24.54
C TYR A 46 -10.51 -8.25 -24.45
N MET A 47 -10.49 -9.24 -23.59
CA MET A 47 -11.65 -10.06 -23.23
C MET A 47 -11.82 -10.04 -21.71
N PRO A 48 -12.89 -9.44 -21.17
CA PRO A 48 -13.13 -9.44 -19.74
C PRO A 48 -13.33 -10.88 -19.23
N GLN A 49 -12.87 -11.13 -18.01
CA GLN A 49 -13.20 -12.37 -17.31
C GLN A 49 -14.66 -12.33 -16.84
N ASP A 50 -15.26 -13.51 -16.59
CA ASP A 50 -16.70 -13.62 -16.30
C ASP A 50 -17.17 -12.69 -15.16
N TYR A 51 -16.35 -12.56 -14.10
CA TYR A 51 -16.68 -11.67 -12.97
C TYR A 51 -16.56 -10.16 -13.31
N GLN A 52 -15.91 -9.80 -14.41
CA GLN A 52 -15.74 -8.41 -14.86
C GLN A 52 -16.87 -7.94 -15.78
N GLU A 53 -17.64 -8.86 -16.37
CA GLU A 53 -18.67 -8.52 -17.35
C GLU A 53 -19.71 -7.51 -16.82
N ASN A 54 -20.20 -7.69 -15.60
CA ASN A 54 -21.18 -6.78 -15.02
C ASN A 54 -20.62 -5.36 -14.82
N PHE A 55 -19.33 -5.25 -14.47
CA PHE A 55 -18.67 -3.95 -14.40
C PHE A 55 -18.69 -3.25 -15.77
N HIS A 56 -18.31 -3.94 -16.84
CA HIS A 56 -18.30 -3.36 -18.20
C HIS A 56 -19.69 -3.06 -18.76
N ARG A 57 -20.73 -3.75 -18.29
CA ARG A 57 -22.12 -3.47 -18.69
C ARG A 57 -22.74 -2.28 -17.94
N THR A 58 -22.30 -2.03 -16.71
CA THR A 58 -22.87 -0.99 -15.83
C THR A 58 -22.89 0.41 -16.45
N PRO A 59 -21.86 0.86 -17.13
CA PRO A 59 -21.85 2.17 -17.77
C PRO A 59 -22.88 2.35 -18.90
N TYR A 60 -23.49 1.29 -19.37
CA TYR A 60 -24.52 1.32 -20.43
C TYR A 60 -25.95 1.16 -19.87
N ILE A 61 -26.13 1.39 -18.57
CA ILE A 61 -27.46 1.46 -17.96
C ILE A 61 -28.00 2.88 -18.16
N PHE A 62 -29.15 3.00 -18.85
CA PHE A 62 -29.77 4.26 -19.15
C PHE A 62 -31.11 4.40 -18.42
N ASN A 63 -31.48 5.63 -18.12
CA ASN A 63 -32.82 6.00 -17.69
C ASN A 63 -33.80 5.95 -18.88
N ASP A 64 -35.10 6.02 -18.62
CA ASP A 64 -36.15 5.99 -19.65
C ASP A 64 -36.05 7.17 -20.64
N ASP A 65 -35.44 8.28 -20.22
CA ASP A 65 -35.17 9.45 -21.07
C ASP A 65 -33.89 9.32 -21.92
N GLY A 66 -33.19 8.18 -21.84
CA GLY A 66 -31.94 7.92 -22.56
C GLY A 66 -30.70 8.57 -21.93
N THR A 67 -30.82 9.20 -20.77
CA THR A 67 -29.66 9.66 -20.00
C THR A 67 -29.01 8.51 -19.27
N ILE A 68 -27.70 8.65 -18.97
CA ILE A 68 -26.95 7.64 -18.22
C ILE A 68 -27.45 7.61 -16.79
N LYS A 69 -27.69 6.39 -16.29
CA LYS A 69 -28.10 6.20 -14.92
C LYS A 69 -26.90 6.25 -13.96
N ILE A 70 -25.81 5.54 -14.27
CA ILE A 70 -24.67 5.38 -13.37
C ILE A 70 -23.56 6.39 -13.69
N GLN A 71 -23.25 7.27 -12.74
CA GLN A 71 -22.24 8.33 -12.87
C GLN A 71 -20.94 8.00 -12.15
N THR A 72 -21.01 7.18 -11.09
CA THR A 72 -19.84 6.71 -10.35
C THR A 72 -19.81 5.19 -10.28
N ILE A 73 -18.66 4.60 -10.58
CA ILE A 73 -18.46 3.16 -10.45
C ILE A 73 -17.23 2.93 -9.57
N GLY A 74 -17.44 2.43 -8.35
CA GLY A 74 -16.39 1.96 -7.48
C GLY A 74 -15.95 0.56 -7.87
N LEU A 75 -14.65 0.36 -8.01
CA LEU A 75 -14.02 -0.92 -8.31
C LEU A 75 -12.93 -1.19 -7.30
N PHE A 76 -13.26 -2.00 -6.31
CA PHE A 76 -12.39 -2.31 -5.20
C PHE A 76 -11.99 -3.78 -5.21
N GLY A 77 -10.86 -4.11 -4.56
CA GLY A 77 -10.48 -5.51 -4.48
C GLY A 77 -9.07 -5.76 -4.01
N GLY A 78 -8.74 -7.03 -3.88
CA GLY A 78 -7.42 -7.48 -3.46
C GLY A 78 -6.32 -7.22 -4.50
N TYR A 79 -5.07 -7.40 -4.06
CA TYR A 79 -3.92 -7.34 -4.95
C TYR A 79 -4.04 -8.37 -6.08
N GLY A 80 -3.74 -7.96 -7.31
CA GLY A 80 -3.82 -8.85 -8.46
C GLY A 80 -5.26 -9.20 -8.90
N SER A 81 -6.30 -8.59 -8.36
CA SER A 81 -7.69 -8.82 -8.79
C SER A 81 -8.02 -8.24 -10.19
N ALA A 82 -7.04 -7.70 -10.90
CA ALA A 82 -7.17 -7.07 -12.21
C ALA A 82 -8.11 -5.86 -12.26
N LYS A 83 -8.40 -5.22 -11.11
CA LYS A 83 -9.28 -4.04 -11.02
C LYS A 83 -8.77 -2.85 -11.86
N SER A 84 -7.50 -2.47 -11.69
CA SER A 84 -6.91 -1.33 -12.42
C SER A 84 -6.89 -1.58 -13.93
N THR A 85 -6.51 -2.77 -14.36
CA THR A 85 -6.50 -3.16 -15.78
C THR A 85 -7.91 -3.09 -16.38
N ALA A 86 -8.92 -3.66 -15.72
CA ALA A 86 -10.31 -3.61 -16.20
C ALA A 86 -10.84 -2.17 -16.25
N SER A 87 -10.56 -1.35 -15.23
CA SER A 87 -10.97 0.05 -15.18
C SER A 87 -10.32 0.88 -16.29
N LEU A 88 -9.04 0.67 -16.58
CA LEU A 88 -8.34 1.36 -17.66
C LEU A 88 -8.82 0.91 -19.05
N TRP A 89 -9.15 -0.36 -19.23
CA TRP A 89 -9.79 -0.84 -20.45
C TRP A 89 -11.17 -0.19 -20.66
N GLU A 90 -11.98 -0.11 -19.61
CA GLU A 90 -13.28 0.58 -19.67
C GLU A 90 -13.10 2.06 -20.03
N PHE A 91 -12.13 2.74 -19.40
CA PHE A 91 -11.79 4.11 -19.75
C PHE A 91 -11.41 4.26 -21.22
N PHE A 92 -10.57 3.37 -21.74
CA PHE A 92 -10.12 3.41 -23.13
C PHE A 92 -11.23 3.09 -24.14
N ILE A 93 -12.05 2.07 -23.89
CA ILE A 93 -13.21 1.73 -24.73
C ILE A 93 -14.12 2.95 -24.86
N ARG A 94 -14.42 3.62 -23.73
CA ARG A 94 -15.22 4.84 -23.74
C ARG A 94 -14.55 6.01 -24.44
N ALA A 95 -13.23 6.13 -24.34
CA ALA A 95 -12.49 7.14 -25.09
C ALA A 95 -12.66 6.93 -26.61
N LEU A 96 -12.69 5.68 -27.07
CA LEU A 96 -12.93 5.35 -28.49
C LEU A 96 -14.38 5.67 -28.92
N GLU A 97 -15.34 5.43 -28.05
CA GLU A 97 -16.77 5.70 -28.31
C GLU A 97 -17.15 7.19 -28.32
N ASN A 98 -16.29 8.06 -27.79
CA ASN A 98 -16.55 9.49 -27.64
C ASN A 98 -15.55 10.37 -28.38
N PRO A 99 -15.53 10.39 -29.73
CA PRO A 99 -14.60 11.19 -30.52
C PRO A 99 -14.61 12.66 -30.13
N GLY A 100 -13.40 13.23 -29.94
CA GLY A 100 -13.21 14.61 -29.51
C GLY A 100 -13.64 14.91 -28.07
N GLY A 101 -13.95 13.88 -27.29
CA GLY A 101 -14.22 13.99 -25.87
C GLY A 101 -12.94 14.22 -25.03
N VAL A 102 -13.10 14.30 -23.73
CA VAL A 102 -12.00 14.54 -22.78
C VAL A 102 -12.07 13.55 -21.64
N GLY A 103 -10.95 12.89 -21.35
CA GLY A 103 -10.76 12.02 -20.18
C GLY A 103 -9.71 12.56 -19.23
N LEU A 104 -9.78 12.12 -17.98
CA LEU A 104 -8.82 12.42 -16.93
C LEU A 104 -8.36 11.14 -16.25
N LEU A 105 -7.05 10.96 -16.14
CA LEU A 105 -6.44 9.99 -15.25
C LEU A 105 -5.86 10.73 -14.04
N THR A 106 -6.17 10.28 -12.85
CA THR A 106 -5.64 10.86 -11.60
C THR A 106 -5.25 9.76 -10.60
N ALA A 107 -4.24 10.05 -9.81
CA ALA A 107 -3.75 9.23 -8.70
C ALA A 107 -3.21 10.14 -7.59
N PRO A 108 -2.93 9.66 -6.38
CA PRO A 108 -2.41 10.49 -5.29
C PRO A 108 -1.18 11.33 -5.66
N THR A 109 -0.26 10.78 -6.45
CA THR A 109 0.95 11.46 -6.90
C THR A 109 1.24 11.20 -8.39
N LEU A 110 1.97 12.14 -9.04
CA LEU A 110 2.39 11.96 -10.42
C LEU A 110 3.30 10.73 -10.61
N GLN A 111 4.14 10.42 -9.63
CA GLN A 111 5.03 9.26 -9.69
C GLN A 111 4.23 7.96 -9.73
N LEU A 112 3.21 7.83 -8.87
CA LEU A 112 2.32 6.68 -8.88
C LEU A 112 1.57 6.59 -10.22
N LEU A 113 0.96 7.69 -10.67
CA LEU A 113 0.23 7.75 -11.93
C LEU A 113 1.08 7.30 -13.13
N LYS A 114 2.37 7.70 -13.18
CA LYS A 114 3.31 7.27 -14.22
C LYS A 114 3.63 5.79 -14.17
N ARG A 115 3.83 5.23 -12.96
CA ARG A 115 4.21 3.82 -12.77
C ARG A 115 3.04 2.84 -12.97
N THR A 116 1.83 3.29 -12.76
CA THR A 116 0.60 2.48 -12.86
C THR A 116 -0.17 2.80 -14.14
N SER A 117 -1.14 3.72 -14.07
CA SER A 117 -2.12 3.95 -15.13
C SER A 117 -1.53 4.37 -16.47
N ILE A 118 -0.55 5.30 -16.47
CA ILE A 118 0.06 5.76 -17.71
C ILE A 118 0.87 4.64 -18.38
N LYS A 119 1.66 3.91 -17.59
CA LYS A 119 2.44 2.79 -18.09
C LYS A 119 1.53 1.71 -18.67
N THR A 120 0.54 1.26 -17.91
CA THR A 120 -0.41 0.23 -18.38
C THR A 120 -1.16 0.67 -19.63
N LEU A 121 -1.59 1.93 -19.71
CA LEU A 121 -2.25 2.43 -20.92
C LEU A 121 -1.35 2.38 -22.16
N LEU A 122 -0.10 2.79 -22.03
CA LEU A 122 0.82 2.88 -23.17
C LEU A 122 1.39 1.52 -23.57
N ASP A 123 1.70 0.67 -22.58
CA ASP A 123 2.40 -0.59 -22.85
C ASP A 123 1.43 -1.75 -23.13
N GLU A 124 0.18 -1.67 -22.65
CA GLU A 124 -0.73 -2.82 -22.67
C GLU A 124 -2.10 -2.54 -23.29
N ILE A 125 -2.59 -1.28 -23.33
CA ILE A 125 -3.98 -0.99 -23.65
C ILE A 125 -4.15 -0.20 -24.94
N ILE A 126 -3.45 0.92 -25.12
CA ILE A 126 -3.61 1.78 -26.29
C ILE A 126 -2.78 1.23 -27.46
N PRO A 127 -3.40 0.73 -28.53
CA PRO A 127 -2.65 0.37 -29.73
C PRO A 127 -1.83 1.57 -30.25
N PRO A 128 -0.51 1.43 -30.52
CA PRO A 128 0.31 2.54 -30.99
C PRO A 128 -0.29 3.31 -32.17
N PRO A 129 -0.95 2.68 -33.17
CA PRO A 129 -1.59 3.41 -34.27
C PRO A 129 -2.76 4.30 -33.86
N LEU A 130 -3.32 4.11 -32.66
CA LEU A 130 -4.41 4.92 -32.14
C LEU A 130 -3.93 6.10 -31.28
N LEU A 131 -2.66 6.15 -30.90
CA LEU A 131 -2.04 7.25 -30.16
C LEU A 131 -1.39 8.22 -31.14
N VAL A 132 -1.95 9.43 -31.28
CA VAL A 132 -1.41 10.47 -32.15
C VAL A 132 -0.22 11.18 -31.51
N SER A 133 -0.34 11.52 -30.23
CA SER A 133 0.70 12.22 -29.47
C SER A 133 0.61 11.98 -27.97
N TYR A 134 1.77 12.08 -27.31
CA TYR A 134 1.86 12.16 -25.87
C TYR A 134 2.84 13.24 -25.45
N ASN A 135 2.33 14.36 -24.96
CA ASN A 135 3.13 15.42 -24.36
C ASN A 135 3.35 15.10 -22.86
N LYS A 136 4.52 14.58 -22.52
CA LYS A 136 4.88 14.18 -21.16
C LYS A 136 4.96 15.37 -20.18
N SER A 137 5.29 16.58 -20.68
CA SER A 137 5.43 17.77 -19.86
C SER A 137 4.08 18.30 -19.38
N ASP A 138 3.11 18.33 -20.30
CA ASP A 138 1.76 18.82 -19.99
C ASP A 138 0.84 17.71 -19.48
N GLY A 139 1.25 16.45 -19.65
CA GLY A 139 0.45 15.29 -19.28
C GLY A 139 -0.75 15.06 -20.21
N GLU A 140 -0.61 15.42 -21.50
CA GLU A 140 -1.66 15.31 -22.51
C GLU A 140 -1.39 14.19 -23.51
N MET A 141 -2.35 13.29 -23.69
CA MET A 141 -2.37 12.30 -24.76
C MET A 141 -3.53 12.59 -25.71
N ILE A 142 -3.30 12.43 -27.03
CA ILE A 142 -4.33 12.62 -28.05
C ILE A 142 -4.48 11.31 -28.83
N LEU A 143 -5.71 10.79 -28.88
CA LEU A 143 -6.04 9.60 -29.67
C LEU A 143 -6.44 9.98 -31.11
N SER A 144 -6.39 9.01 -32.02
CA SER A 144 -6.67 9.17 -33.46
C SER A 144 -8.11 9.64 -33.75
N ASN A 145 -9.07 9.42 -32.83
CA ASN A 145 -10.43 9.96 -32.91
C ASN A 145 -10.58 11.38 -32.32
N GLY A 146 -9.47 12.02 -31.95
CA GLY A 146 -9.43 13.34 -31.34
C GLY A 146 -9.80 13.37 -29.85
N PHE A 147 -9.96 12.23 -29.19
CA PHE A 147 -10.17 12.18 -27.74
C PHE A 147 -8.88 12.60 -27.02
N VAL A 148 -9.00 13.48 -26.02
CA VAL A 148 -7.89 13.99 -25.24
C VAL A 148 -7.89 13.37 -23.85
N ILE A 149 -6.75 12.82 -23.43
CA ILE A 149 -6.56 12.24 -22.08
C ILE A 149 -5.59 13.14 -21.31
N TRP A 150 -6.07 13.72 -20.22
CA TRP A 150 -5.23 14.44 -19.27
C TRP A 150 -4.75 13.53 -18.16
N THR A 151 -3.47 13.66 -17.77
CA THR A 151 -2.86 12.92 -16.67
C THR A 151 -2.41 13.89 -15.59
N ILE A 152 -3.27 14.11 -14.58
CA ILE A 152 -3.06 15.12 -13.53
C ILE A 152 -3.16 14.44 -12.16
N PRO A 153 -2.11 14.53 -11.33
CA PRO A 153 -2.15 13.96 -9.98
C PRO A 153 -3.11 14.76 -9.06
N SER A 154 -3.64 14.11 -8.04
CA SER A 154 -4.62 14.72 -7.14
C SER A 154 -4.04 15.74 -6.15
N ASP A 155 -2.71 15.80 -6.01
CA ASP A 155 -2.01 16.84 -5.24
C ASP A 155 -1.97 18.20 -5.96
N ASP A 156 -2.28 18.23 -7.27
CA ASP A 156 -2.42 19.46 -8.07
C ASP A 156 -3.89 19.88 -8.20
N GLU A 157 -4.48 20.29 -7.08
CA GLU A 157 -5.90 20.67 -6.99
C GLU A 157 -6.28 21.81 -7.96
N GLU A 158 -5.36 22.74 -8.24
CA GLU A 158 -5.61 23.89 -9.11
C GLU A 158 -5.83 23.44 -10.56
N LYS A 159 -4.98 22.57 -11.08
CA LYS A 159 -5.16 22.02 -12.42
C LYS A 159 -6.44 21.20 -12.55
N LEU A 160 -6.79 20.41 -11.53
CA LEU A 160 -8.04 19.66 -11.53
C LEU A 160 -9.29 20.55 -11.59
N ARG A 161 -9.24 21.76 -11.02
CA ARG A 161 -10.35 22.72 -11.09
C ARG A 161 -10.65 23.24 -12.50
N SER A 162 -9.67 23.26 -13.38
CA SER A 162 -9.80 23.77 -14.75
C SER A 162 -10.39 22.74 -15.73
N ILE A 163 -10.42 21.45 -15.38
CA ILE A 163 -10.80 20.38 -16.28
C ILE A 163 -12.32 20.28 -16.48
N ASN A 164 -12.69 19.96 -17.71
CA ASN A 164 -14.04 19.61 -18.10
C ASN A 164 -14.00 18.22 -18.72
N ALA A 165 -13.93 17.19 -17.88
CA ALA A 165 -13.83 15.80 -18.31
C ALA A 165 -15.21 15.20 -18.64
N GLY A 166 -15.19 14.12 -19.41
CA GLY A 166 -16.32 13.25 -19.60
C GLY A 166 -16.14 11.89 -18.93
N ILE A 167 -14.90 11.42 -18.88
CA ILE A 167 -14.55 10.16 -18.25
C ILE A 167 -13.38 10.45 -17.29
N VAL A 168 -13.49 9.97 -16.07
CA VAL A 168 -12.45 10.11 -15.05
C VAL A 168 -12.07 8.73 -14.55
N HIS A 169 -10.78 8.44 -14.46
CA HIS A 169 -10.24 7.28 -13.75
C HIS A 169 -9.41 7.74 -12.57
N MET A 170 -9.78 7.30 -11.38
CA MET A 170 -9.09 7.56 -10.13
C MET A 170 -8.38 6.29 -9.67
N GLU A 171 -7.06 6.25 -9.80
CA GLU A 171 -6.22 5.13 -9.35
C GLU A 171 -5.80 5.34 -7.89
N GLU A 172 -5.79 4.25 -7.08
CA GLU A 172 -5.49 4.26 -5.64
C GLU A 172 -6.27 5.36 -4.90
N ALA A 173 -7.57 5.37 -5.12
CA ALA A 173 -8.48 6.43 -4.67
C ALA A 173 -8.53 6.59 -3.14
N SER A 174 -8.17 5.57 -2.36
CA SER A 174 -8.01 5.67 -0.90
C SER A 174 -6.98 6.73 -0.48
N GLY A 175 -5.96 6.96 -1.30
CA GLY A 175 -4.97 8.02 -1.09
C GLY A 175 -5.40 9.41 -1.57
N ILE A 176 -6.57 9.54 -2.20
CA ILE A 176 -7.11 10.80 -2.72
C ILE A 176 -8.12 11.37 -1.72
N LYS A 177 -8.06 12.68 -1.47
CA LYS A 177 -9.02 13.35 -0.57
C LYS A 177 -10.44 13.31 -1.14
N ARG A 178 -11.44 13.13 -0.26
CA ARG A 178 -12.86 13.20 -0.64
C ARG A 178 -13.22 14.50 -1.38
N SER A 179 -12.69 15.64 -0.95
CA SER A 179 -12.92 16.94 -1.60
C SER A 179 -12.55 16.97 -3.08
N ILE A 180 -11.55 16.17 -3.50
CA ILE A 180 -11.17 16.01 -4.91
C ILE A 180 -12.25 15.21 -5.66
N TYR A 181 -12.74 14.11 -5.07
CA TYR A 181 -13.84 13.35 -5.65
C TYR A 181 -15.09 14.22 -5.84
N ASP A 182 -15.51 14.96 -4.80
CA ASP A 182 -16.65 15.88 -4.85
C ASP A 182 -16.46 16.96 -5.93
N GLN A 183 -15.24 17.46 -6.08
CA GLN A 183 -14.90 18.38 -7.15
C GLN A 183 -15.03 17.72 -8.53
N LEU A 184 -14.53 16.51 -8.74
CA LEU A 184 -14.57 15.80 -10.01
C LEU A 184 -16.01 15.44 -10.41
N LEU A 185 -16.93 15.16 -9.47
CA LEU A 185 -18.36 15.03 -9.75
C LEU A 185 -18.90 16.26 -10.49
N THR A 186 -18.53 17.47 -10.05
CA THR A 186 -18.98 18.72 -10.70
C THR A 186 -18.26 18.98 -12.03
N ARG A 187 -17.10 18.41 -12.26
CA ARG A 187 -16.26 18.60 -13.46
C ARG A 187 -16.49 17.54 -14.53
N THR A 188 -17.18 16.44 -14.23
CA THR A 188 -17.52 15.39 -15.19
C THR A 188 -18.76 15.77 -15.97
N ARG A 189 -18.61 16.76 -16.88
CA ARG A 189 -19.71 17.40 -17.63
C ARG A 189 -19.39 17.68 -19.09
N ASN A 190 -18.37 17.07 -19.67
CA ASN A 190 -17.99 17.29 -21.06
C ASN A 190 -19.16 16.94 -22.01
N LYS A 191 -19.57 17.89 -22.85
CA LYS A 191 -20.73 17.74 -23.74
C LYS A 191 -20.50 16.77 -24.90
N ARG A 192 -19.24 16.51 -25.27
CA ARG A 192 -18.88 15.58 -26.35
C ARG A 192 -18.85 14.13 -25.88
N THR A 193 -18.91 13.91 -24.56
CA THR A 193 -18.96 12.58 -23.97
C THR A 193 -20.41 12.24 -23.63
N ARG A 194 -20.95 11.19 -24.26
CA ARG A 194 -22.35 10.77 -24.07
C ARG A 194 -22.54 10.05 -22.74
N ASN A 195 -21.60 9.19 -22.36
CA ASN A 195 -21.67 8.34 -21.15
C ASN A 195 -20.58 8.76 -20.16
N ARG A 196 -20.86 9.88 -19.50
CA ARG A 196 -19.97 10.44 -18.47
C ARG A 196 -19.91 9.54 -17.24
N VAL A 197 -18.70 9.25 -16.76
CA VAL A 197 -18.51 8.37 -15.60
C VAL A 197 -17.23 8.70 -14.85
N ILE A 198 -17.24 8.47 -13.55
CA ILE A 198 -16.06 8.44 -12.68
C ILE A 198 -15.82 6.99 -12.27
N LEU A 199 -14.68 6.44 -12.66
CA LEU A 199 -14.22 5.11 -12.29
C LEU A 199 -13.28 5.26 -11.09
N VAL A 200 -13.69 4.78 -9.92
CA VAL A 200 -12.94 4.89 -8.66
C VAL A 200 -12.31 3.55 -8.35
N CYS A 201 -11.00 3.44 -8.50
CA CYS A 201 -10.24 2.20 -8.35
C CYS A 201 -9.34 2.25 -7.13
N SER A 202 -9.41 1.26 -6.24
CA SER A 202 -8.57 1.17 -5.05
C SER A 202 -8.56 -0.21 -4.41
N ASN A 203 -7.58 -0.45 -3.54
CA ASN A 203 -7.70 -1.49 -2.53
C ASN A 203 -8.76 -1.06 -1.49
N PRO A 204 -9.35 -2.02 -0.74
CA PRO A 204 -10.28 -1.68 0.34
C PRO A 204 -9.64 -0.77 1.39
N ASP A 205 -10.32 0.32 1.69
CA ASP A 205 -9.98 1.28 2.73
C ASP A 205 -11.26 1.76 3.41
N LEU A 206 -11.22 2.03 4.71
CA LEU A 206 -12.41 2.38 5.51
C LEU A 206 -12.72 3.89 5.52
N GLY A 207 -11.97 4.67 4.75
CA GLY A 207 -12.22 6.08 4.58
C GLY A 207 -13.41 6.37 3.66
N TRP A 208 -13.40 7.54 3.02
CA TRP A 208 -14.52 8.05 2.23
C TRP A 208 -15.00 7.11 1.10
N ILE A 209 -14.13 6.26 0.56
CA ILE A 209 -14.55 5.29 -0.48
C ILE A 209 -15.54 4.26 0.07
N LYS A 210 -15.37 3.83 1.33
CA LYS A 210 -16.32 2.96 2.00
C LYS A 210 -17.62 3.72 2.26
N GLU A 211 -17.55 4.85 2.95
CA GLU A 211 -18.69 5.66 3.35
C GLU A 211 -19.59 6.06 2.16
N VAL A 212 -18.99 6.54 1.07
CA VAL A 212 -19.72 7.11 -0.08
C VAL A 212 -20.14 6.05 -1.10
N ILE A 213 -19.29 5.04 -1.33
CA ILE A 213 -19.49 4.12 -2.46
C ILE A 213 -19.91 2.72 -1.99
N VAL A 214 -19.16 2.13 -1.04
CA VAL A 214 -19.44 0.75 -0.62
C VAL A 214 -20.72 0.67 0.22
N ASP A 215 -20.86 1.53 1.22
CA ASP A 215 -22.04 1.55 2.09
C ASP A 215 -23.29 2.00 1.34
N ASN A 216 -23.14 2.67 0.19
CA ASN A 216 -24.26 2.98 -0.70
C ASN A 216 -24.97 1.73 -1.22
N GLU A 217 -24.25 0.64 -1.52
CA GLU A 217 -24.86 -0.62 -1.94
C GLU A 217 -25.65 -1.29 -0.79
N ASP A 218 -25.18 -1.18 0.45
CA ASP A 218 -25.92 -1.67 1.62
C ASP A 218 -27.24 -0.90 1.83
N ARG A 219 -27.27 0.41 1.56
CA ARG A 219 -28.45 1.28 1.60
C ARG A 219 -29.50 0.90 0.54
N LYS A 220 -29.10 0.24 -0.54
CA LYS A 220 -30.00 -0.29 -1.58
C LYS A 220 -30.91 -1.42 -1.07
N ASN A 221 -30.57 -2.06 0.04
CA ASN A 221 -31.35 -3.13 0.62
C ASN A 221 -32.72 -2.58 1.12
N PRO A 222 -33.89 -3.15 0.71
CA PRO A 222 -35.21 -2.68 1.16
C PRO A 222 -35.41 -2.67 2.68
N LYS A 223 -34.64 -3.46 3.43
CA LYS A 223 -34.62 -3.42 4.91
C LYS A 223 -33.97 -2.15 5.48
N HIS A 224 -33.14 -1.47 4.67
CA HIS A 224 -32.47 -0.22 4.99
C HIS A 224 -32.94 0.93 4.09
N ALA A 225 -33.93 0.73 3.24
CA ALA A 225 -34.41 1.64 2.19
C ALA A 225 -35.09 2.92 2.70
N GLN A 226 -34.94 3.28 3.95
CA GLN A 226 -35.38 4.57 4.52
C GLN A 226 -34.23 5.57 4.69
N HIS A 227 -33.00 5.23 4.20
CA HIS A 227 -31.92 6.21 4.20
C HIS A 227 -32.13 7.20 3.05
N GLU A 228 -32.40 8.46 3.41
CA GLU A 228 -32.53 9.62 2.49
C GLU A 228 -31.25 9.84 1.65
N ASP A 229 -30.14 9.17 1.99
CA ASP A 229 -28.80 9.34 1.39
C ASP A 229 -28.43 8.27 0.35
N TYR A 230 -29.36 7.41 -0.11
CA TYR A 230 -29.06 6.46 -1.17
C TYR A 230 -28.89 7.15 -2.53
N ASP A 231 -27.73 7.00 -3.15
CA ASP A 231 -27.43 7.50 -4.49
C ASP A 231 -27.57 6.38 -5.53
N GLU A 232 -28.66 6.41 -6.29
CA GLU A 232 -28.93 5.44 -7.37
C GLU A 232 -27.98 5.57 -8.59
N THR A 233 -27.17 6.64 -8.63
CA THR A 233 -26.20 6.90 -9.71
C THR A 233 -24.84 6.29 -9.43
N THR A 234 -24.67 5.65 -8.28
CA THR A 234 -23.42 5.02 -7.84
C THR A 234 -23.55 3.50 -7.83
N ALA A 235 -22.61 2.81 -8.45
CA ALA A 235 -22.45 1.35 -8.42
C ALA A 235 -21.11 0.95 -7.80
N CYS A 236 -21.06 -0.23 -7.16
CA CYS A 236 -19.89 -0.75 -6.50
C CYS A 236 -19.60 -2.21 -6.88
N PHE A 237 -18.34 -2.50 -7.15
CA PHE A 237 -17.85 -3.85 -7.41
C PHE A 237 -16.67 -4.16 -6.49
N ILE A 238 -16.69 -5.33 -5.87
CA ILE A 238 -15.62 -5.80 -5.00
C ILE A 238 -15.10 -7.13 -5.54
N TRP A 239 -13.81 -7.17 -5.89
CA TRP A 239 -13.20 -8.36 -6.50
C TRP A 239 -12.08 -8.94 -5.64
N ALA A 240 -12.20 -10.22 -5.34
CA ALA A 240 -11.15 -10.98 -4.67
C ALA A 240 -10.06 -11.42 -5.66
N SER A 241 -8.83 -11.53 -5.18
CA SER A 241 -7.67 -11.92 -6.01
C SER A 241 -7.86 -13.30 -6.66
N HIS A 242 -8.47 -14.26 -5.94
CA HIS A 242 -8.67 -15.62 -6.45
C HIS A 242 -9.60 -15.72 -7.67
N LEU A 243 -10.37 -14.66 -7.96
CA LEU A 243 -11.22 -14.60 -9.16
C LEU A 243 -10.40 -14.44 -10.43
N ASN A 244 -9.20 -13.86 -10.31
CA ASN A 244 -8.31 -13.67 -11.44
C ASN A 244 -7.56 -14.94 -11.80
N LYS A 245 -8.01 -15.62 -12.85
CA LYS A 245 -7.42 -16.88 -13.33
C LYS A 245 -6.03 -16.76 -13.97
N TYR A 246 -5.53 -15.54 -14.18
CA TYR A 246 -4.17 -15.27 -14.68
C TYR A 246 -3.13 -15.19 -13.56
N LEU A 247 -3.54 -15.20 -12.29
CA LEU A 247 -2.59 -15.27 -11.19
C LEU A 247 -2.00 -16.71 -11.07
N PRO A 248 -0.74 -16.81 -10.62
CA PRO A 248 -0.17 -18.12 -10.28
C PRO A 248 -1.07 -18.89 -9.33
N PRO A 249 -1.22 -20.22 -9.49
CA PRO A 249 -2.12 -21.04 -8.64
C PRO A 249 -1.81 -20.92 -7.15
N ASP A 250 -0.55 -20.70 -6.79
CA ASP A 250 -0.06 -20.59 -5.41
C ASP A 250 -0.02 -19.12 -4.90
N PHE A 251 -0.54 -18.17 -5.68
CA PHE A 251 -0.47 -16.73 -5.33
C PHE A 251 -1.10 -16.44 -3.97
N ILE A 252 -2.33 -16.90 -3.73
CA ILE A 252 -3.04 -16.65 -2.46
C ILE A 252 -2.27 -17.26 -1.28
N GLU A 253 -1.82 -18.51 -1.41
CA GLU A 253 -1.06 -19.20 -0.38
C GLU A 253 0.24 -18.44 -0.03
N LYS A 254 1.02 -18.06 -1.06
CA LYS A 254 2.28 -17.32 -0.88
C LYS A 254 2.04 -15.96 -0.23
N GLN A 255 1.03 -15.22 -0.69
CA GLN A 255 0.74 -13.88 -0.15
C GLN A 255 0.13 -13.91 1.25
N SER A 256 -0.58 -14.97 1.62
CA SER A 256 -1.16 -15.14 2.97
C SER A 256 -0.14 -15.54 4.02
N LYS A 257 0.98 -16.16 3.61
CA LYS A 257 1.97 -16.71 4.54
C LYS A 257 2.51 -15.64 5.48
N GLY A 258 2.28 -15.81 6.79
CA GLY A 258 2.73 -14.88 7.83
C GLY A 258 1.91 -13.59 7.96
N LYS A 259 0.84 -13.43 7.19
CA LYS A 259 -0.04 -12.26 7.30
C LYS A 259 -1.22 -12.55 8.24
N PRO A 260 -1.71 -11.55 9.01
CA PRO A 260 -2.89 -11.72 9.85
C PRO A 260 -4.17 -11.87 9.00
N ASP A 261 -5.20 -12.51 9.57
CA ASP A 261 -6.46 -12.81 8.86
C ASP A 261 -7.15 -11.55 8.31
N TRP A 262 -7.13 -10.45 9.05
CA TRP A 262 -7.72 -9.19 8.58
C TRP A 262 -7.01 -8.65 7.33
N TRP A 263 -5.69 -8.82 7.26
CA TRP A 263 -4.91 -8.40 6.08
C TRP A 263 -5.26 -9.26 4.87
N VAL A 264 -5.31 -10.59 5.06
CA VAL A 264 -5.71 -11.55 4.02
C VAL A 264 -7.12 -11.23 3.53
N ALA A 265 -8.07 -11.03 4.46
CA ALA A 265 -9.44 -10.66 4.12
C ALA A 265 -9.52 -9.37 3.32
N ARG A 266 -8.76 -8.34 3.68
CA ARG A 266 -8.74 -7.05 3.01
C ARG A 266 -8.03 -7.09 1.67
N PHE A 267 -6.76 -7.46 1.67
CA PHE A 267 -5.87 -7.28 0.53
C PHE A 267 -5.87 -8.44 -0.47
N LEU A 268 -6.46 -9.58 -0.14
CA LEU A 268 -6.64 -10.69 -1.07
C LEU A 268 -8.12 -10.96 -1.39
N TYR A 269 -9.02 -10.74 -0.45
CA TYR A 269 -10.45 -11.00 -0.66
C TYR A 269 -11.31 -9.76 -0.82
N GLY A 270 -10.73 -8.55 -0.72
CA GLY A 270 -11.45 -7.30 -0.94
C GLY A 270 -12.38 -6.88 0.20
N SER A 271 -12.18 -7.39 1.41
CA SER A 271 -13.05 -7.12 2.56
C SER A 271 -12.93 -5.68 3.07
N PHE A 272 -14.07 -5.02 3.30
CA PHE A 272 -14.18 -3.73 3.98
C PHE A 272 -14.51 -3.87 5.47
N LYS A 273 -14.35 -5.05 6.03
CA LYS A 273 -14.56 -5.23 7.48
C LYS A 273 -13.41 -4.64 8.27
N HIS A 274 -13.75 -4.00 9.40
CA HIS A 274 -12.75 -3.49 10.32
C HIS A 274 -11.88 -4.62 10.88
N ALA A 275 -10.60 -4.34 11.05
CA ALA A 275 -9.75 -5.17 11.89
C ALA A 275 -10.25 -5.03 13.33
N SER A 276 -10.75 -6.10 13.91
CA SER A 276 -11.22 -6.15 15.31
C SER A 276 -10.34 -7.09 16.11
N GLY A 277 -10.22 -6.83 17.42
CA GLY A 277 -9.47 -7.68 18.31
C GLY A 277 -8.00 -7.27 18.49
N MET A 278 -7.18 -8.22 18.92
CA MET A 278 -5.75 -7.98 19.20
C MET A 278 -4.96 -7.72 17.91
N VAL A 279 -4.02 -6.76 17.97
CA VAL A 279 -3.10 -6.46 16.87
C VAL A 279 -2.14 -7.64 16.65
N TYR A 280 -1.77 -8.32 17.75
CA TYR A 280 -0.85 -9.47 17.76
C TYR A 280 -1.50 -10.68 18.44
N PRO A 281 -2.46 -11.38 17.78
CA PRO A 281 -3.29 -12.42 18.43
C PRO A 281 -2.48 -13.60 18.93
N ASN A 282 -1.39 -13.98 18.27
CA ASN A 282 -0.55 -15.13 18.62
C ASN A 282 0.67 -14.76 19.46
N PHE A 283 0.72 -13.54 19.99
CA PHE A 283 1.89 -13.08 20.77
C PHE A 283 2.12 -13.89 22.06
N ALA A 284 1.07 -14.41 22.66
CA ALA A 284 1.19 -15.24 23.88
C ALA A 284 2.14 -16.44 23.68
N ASP A 285 2.19 -17.01 22.47
CA ASP A 285 3.05 -18.15 22.13
C ASP A 285 4.54 -17.77 21.99
N CYS A 286 4.85 -16.46 21.97
CA CYS A 286 6.21 -15.96 21.93
C CYS A 286 6.87 -15.90 23.30
N VAL A 287 6.09 -15.96 24.41
CA VAL A 287 6.61 -15.82 25.77
C VAL A 287 7.29 -17.12 26.20
N ILE A 288 8.55 -17.03 26.58
CA ILE A 288 9.36 -18.16 27.07
C ILE A 288 9.94 -17.87 28.45
N GLU A 289 10.29 -18.92 29.17
CA GLU A 289 11.05 -18.76 30.41
C GLU A 289 12.41 -18.15 30.13
N ASP A 290 12.92 -17.36 31.06
CA ASP A 290 14.23 -16.74 30.92
C ASP A 290 15.33 -17.82 30.83
N ILE A 291 16.18 -17.73 29.82
CA ILE A 291 17.27 -18.68 29.62
C ILE A 291 18.36 -18.39 30.67
N PRO A 292 18.70 -19.35 31.52
CA PRO A 292 19.77 -19.17 32.50
C PRO A 292 21.11 -18.81 31.82
N ASP A 293 21.88 -17.93 32.46
CA ASP A 293 23.19 -17.47 31.91
C ASP A 293 23.13 -16.91 30.48
N PHE A 294 22.01 -16.32 30.11
CA PHE A 294 21.76 -15.82 28.73
C PHE A 294 22.89 -14.89 28.23
N ASP A 295 23.42 -14.03 29.11
CA ASP A 295 24.52 -13.12 28.74
C ASP A 295 25.79 -13.87 28.31
N LYS A 296 26.06 -15.03 28.90
CA LYS A 296 27.19 -15.88 28.51
C LYS A 296 26.92 -16.59 27.18
N ILE A 297 25.73 -17.15 27.03
CA ILE A 297 25.30 -17.88 25.83
C ILE A 297 25.26 -16.93 24.63
N SER A 298 24.65 -15.76 24.81
CA SER A 298 24.46 -14.77 23.75
C SER A 298 25.61 -13.78 23.58
N LYS A 299 26.79 -14.07 24.17
CA LYS A 299 27.94 -13.16 24.12
C LYS A 299 28.41 -12.82 22.70
N SER A 300 28.29 -13.78 21.77
CA SER A 300 28.66 -13.62 20.36
C SER A 300 27.51 -13.17 19.49
N TRP A 301 26.28 -13.11 20.01
CA TRP A 301 25.08 -12.81 19.23
C TRP A 301 24.97 -11.31 18.95
N GLU A 302 24.38 -10.98 17.81
CA GLU A 302 24.01 -9.61 17.48
C GLU A 302 22.90 -9.10 18.38
N LYS A 303 23.00 -7.84 18.79
CA LYS A 303 22.05 -7.16 19.67
C LYS A 303 21.43 -5.97 18.98
N PHE A 304 20.19 -5.70 19.31
CA PHE A 304 19.39 -4.59 18.78
C PHE A 304 18.75 -3.83 19.91
N ILE A 305 18.58 -2.52 19.75
CA ILE A 305 17.91 -1.68 20.72
C ILE A 305 16.94 -0.77 19.97
N ALA A 306 15.74 -0.63 20.49
CA ALA A 306 14.81 0.39 20.02
C ALA A 306 14.35 1.29 21.16
N LEU A 307 13.92 2.51 20.81
CA LEU A 307 13.48 3.52 21.77
C LEU A 307 12.17 4.15 21.29
N ASP A 308 11.15 4.10 22.12
CA ASP A 308 10.02 5.04 22.08
C ASP A 308 10.14 6.00 23.26
N HIS A 309 10.33 7.31 22.98
CA HIS A 309 10.57 8.31 24.00
C HIS A 309 9.30 9.03 24.42
N GLY A 310 8.94 8.94 25.71
CA GLY A 310 7.90 9.71 26.35
C GLY A 310 8.42 10.55 27.52
N LEU A 311 7.83 11.73 27.73
CA LEU A 311 8.12 12.57 28.90
C LEU A 311 7.10 12.28 30.01
N ARG A 312 5.81 12.45 29.75
CA ARG A 312 4.73 12.07 30.66
C ARG A 312 4.38 10.59 30.53
N ASN A 313 4.37 10.11 29.30
CA ASN A 313 4.28 8.70 28.97
C ASN A 313 5.61 7.98 29.25
N PRO A 314 5.59 6.67 29.41
CA PRO A 314 6.82 5.92 29.60
C PRO A 314 7.78 6.05 28.41
N THR A 315 9.06 6.13 28.70
CA THR A 315 10.12 5.81 27.73
C THR A 315 10.31 4.30 27.75
N ALA A 316 10.08 3.67 26.60
CA ALA A 316 10.10 2.23 26.41
C ALA A 316 11.31 1.82 25.53
N VAL A 317 12.13 0.88 26.05
CA VAL A 317 13.34 0.43 25.34
C VAL A 317 13.45 -1.09 25.44
N PRO A 318 13.00 -1.83 24.42
CA PRO A 318 13.27 -3.26 24.29
C PRO A 318 14.70 -3.52 23.83
N PHE A 319 15.32 -4.58 24.38
CA PHE A 319 16.60 -5.11 23.97
C PHE A 319 16.39 -6.46 23.30
N GLY A 320 16.85 -6.60 22.07
CA GLY A 320 16.75 -7.81 21.27
C GLY A 320 18.11 -8.46 20.99
N ALA A 321 18.12 -9.77 20.82
CA ALA A 321 19.27 -10.57 20.42
C ALA A 321 18.87 -11.53 19.30
N LEU A 322 19.74 -11.70 18.29
CA LEU A 322 19.54 -12.68 17.22
C LEU A 322 20.28 -13.97 17.57
N ASN A 323 19.55 -15.07 17.69
CA ASN A 323 20.14 -16.41 17.77
C ASN A 323 20.66 -16.81 16.37
N PRO A 324 21.98 -16.96 16.20
CA PRO A 324 22.56 -17.25 14.88
C PRO A 324 22.30 -18.68 14.39
N GLU A 325 21.83 -19.58 15.26
CA GLU A 325 21.55 -20.98 14.92
C GLU A 325 20.10 -21.15 14.43
N THR A 326 19.16 -20.46 15.09
CA THR A 326 17.73 -20.65 14.82
C THR A 326 17.13 -19.50 14.02
N GLY A 327 17.79 -18.34 13.93
CA GLY A 327 17.25 -17.13 13.34
C GLY A 327 16.14 -16.51 14.18
N GLU A 328 16.00 -16.88 15.45
CA GLU A 328 15.04 -16.28 16.37
C GLU A 328 15.57 -14.96 16.91
N VAL A 329 14.71 -13.96 16.97
CA VAL A 329 14.94 -12.70 17.68
C VAL A 329 14.36 -12.84 19.08
N ILE A 330 15.20 -12.75 20.10
CA ILE A 330 14.81 -12.89 21.50
C ILE A 330 14.84 -11.52 22.16
N LEU A 331 13.68 -11.03 22.61
CA LEU A 331 13.59 -9.84 23.47
C LEU A 331 13.89 -10.28 24.90
N TYR A 332 15.10 -9.96 25.40
CA TYR A 332 15.65 -10.54 26.62
C TYR A 332 15.70 -9.56 27.79
N GLN A 333 15.54 -8.25 27.52
CA GLN A 333 15.61 -7.20 28.54
C GLN A 333 14.78 -6.00 28.10
N GLU A 334 14.26 -5.26 29.06
CA GLU A 334 13.50 -4.04 28.81
C GLU A 334 13.90 -2.92 29.76
N TYR A 335 13.72 -1.67 29.32
CA TYR A 335 13.68 -0.49 30.17
C TYR A 335 12.34 0.20 29.95
N TYR A 336 11.64 0.53 31.05
CA TYR A 336 10.31 1.12 30.98
C TYR A 336 10.10 2.09 32.14
N GLN A 337 10.14 3.40 31.89
CA GLN A 337 10.05 4.43 32.92
C GLN A 337 9.34 5.68 32.40
N ALA A 338 8.41 6.22 33.21
CA ALA A 338 7.69 7.47 32.94
C ALA A 338 8.20 8.60 33.85
N GLY A 339 7.92 9.84 33.44
CA GLY A 339 8.13 11.03 34.29
C GLY A 339 9.59 11.40 34.52
N ARG A 340 10.51 10.97 33.64
CA ARG A 340 11.94 11.30 33.69
C ARG A 340 12.36 12.15 32.53
N LEU A 341 13.39 12.96 32.75
CA LEU A 341 14.06 13.73 31.69
C LEU A 341 15.08 12.87 30.95
N VAL A 342 15.44 13.26 29.73
CA VAL A 342 16.43 12.56 28.89
C VAL A 342 17.75 12.24 29.61
N PRO A 343 18.35 13.14 30.41
CA PRO A 343 19.57 12.82 31.17
C PRO A 343 19.42 11.65 32.16
N GLU A 344 18.26 11.51 32.75
CA GLU A 344 17.98 10.42 33.70
C GLU A 344 17.80 9.08 32.98
N HIS A 345 17.07 9.10 31.83
CA HIS A 345 16.96 7.94 30.96
C HIS A 345 18.33 7.51 30.43
N ALA A 346 19.13 8.46 29.93
CA ALA A 346 20.47 8.19 29.41
C ALA A 346 21.41 7.57 30.47
N LYS A 347 21.38 8.09 31.71
CA LYS A 347 22.15 7.52 32.82
C LYS A 347 21.76 6.09 33.16
N ALA A 348 20.45 5.77 33.08
CA ALA A 348 19.95 4.42 33.33
C ALA A 348 20.28 3.46 32.15
N LEU A 349 20.14 3.90 30.92
CA LEU A 349 20.38 3.09 29.74
C LEU A 349 21.87 2.80 29.48
N LYS A 350 22.77 3.75 29.78
CA LYS A 350 24.19 3.63 29.50
C LYS A 350 24.83 2.39 30.08
N PRO A 351 24.62 1.99 31.33
CA PRO A 351 25.15 0.75 31.89
C PRO A 351 24.63 -0.49 31.16
N MET A 352 23.34 -0.51 30.82
CA MET A 352 22.68 -1.63 30.11
C MET A 352 23.28 -1.81 28.70
N ILE A 353 23.51 -0.70 28.01
CA ILE A 353 24.09 -0.70 26.65
C ILE A 353 25.60 -1.06 26.71
N ASN A 354 26.32 -0.57 27.72
CA ASN A 354 27.73 -0.88 27.90
C ASN A 354 28.01 -2.36 28.30
N ALA A 355 27.00 -3.05 28.84
CA ALA A 355 27.09 -4.48 29.12
C ALA A 355 27.06 -5.32 27.83
N ILE A 356 26.63 -4.79 26.72
CA ILE A 356 26.67 -5.45 25.41
C ILE A 356 28.16 -5.54 24.96
N PRO A 357 28.64 -6.73 24.59
CA PRO A 357 30.04 -6.89 24.15
C PRO A 357 30.34 -6.02 22.93
N SER A 358 31.57 -5.49 22.90
CA SER A 358 32.03 -4.62 21.81
C SER A 358 31.86 -5.30 20.44
N GLY A 359 31.32 -4.56 19.45
CA GLY A 359 31.08 -5.05 18.11
C GLY A 359 29.86 -5.98 17.97
N ARG A 360 29.03 -6.13 19.02
CA ARG A 360 27.82 -6.96 18.99
C ARG A 360 26.53 -6.14 18.96
N LEU A 361 26.59 -4.86 19.29
CA LEU A 361 25.45 -3.94 19.08
C LEU A 361 25.39 -3.59 17.59
N ARG A 362 24.36 -4.08 16.92
CA ARG A 362 24.19 -3.88 15.48
C ARG A 362 23.57 -2.54 15.15
N PHE A 363 22.46 -2.20 15.83
CA PHE A 363 21.84 -0.90 15.68
C PHE A 363 21.09 -0.46 16.95
N MET A 364 20.95 0.86 17.06
CA MET A 364 20.02 1.52 17.97
C MET A 364 19.08 2.38 17.12
N VAL A 365 17.76 2.17 17.25
CA VAL A 365 16.74 2.86 16.46
C VAL A 365 15.72 3.54 17.37
N ALA A 366 15.17 4.68 16.96
CA ALA A 366 14.14 5.37 17.72
C ALA A 366 13.04 5.94 16.82
N ASP A 367 11.92 6.33 17.44
CA ASP A 367 10.88 7.11 16.79
C ASP A 367 11.50 8.32 16.07
N PRO A 368 11.25 8.52 14.76
CA PRO A 368 11.74 9.69 14.03
C PRO A 368 11.36 11.04 14.66
N SER A 369 10.26 11.08 15.42
CA SER A 369 9.81 12.31 16.08
C SER A 369 10.79 12.86 17.12
N ILE A 370 11.71 12.04 17.66
CA ILE A 370 12.71 12.52 18.65
C ILE A 370 13.65 13.61 18.10
N ARG A 371 13.80 13.69 16.78
CA ARG A 371 14.57 14.74 16.11
C ARG A 371 13.91 16.11 16.24
N ASN A 372 12.59 16.15 16.15
CA ASN A 372 11.80 17.37 16.14
C ASN A 372 11.17 17.69 17.51
N LYS A 373 11.07 16.72 18.42
CA LYS A 373 10.62 16.94 19.79
C LYS A 373 11.69 17.69 20.56
N THR A 374 11.32 18.83 21.15
CA THR A 374 12.21 19.68 21.96
C THR A 374 11.99 19.36 23.43
N ASP A 375 13.08 19.20 24.16
CA ASP A 375 13.05 19.09 25.62
C ASP A 375 12.58 20.43 26.21
N PRO A 376 11.57 20.45 27.07
CA PRO A 376 10.98 21.67 27.61
C PRO A 376 11.92 22.46 28.52
N VAL A 377 12.97 21.80 29.03
CA VAL A 377 13.92 22.44 29.96
C VAL A 377 15.08 23.08 29.20
N ASN A 378 15.60 22.43 28.18
CA ASN A 378 16.86 22.82 27.52
C ASN A 378 16.65 23.41 26.11
N GLY A 379 15.45 23.30 25.53
CA GLY A 379 15.18 23.75 24.15
C GLY A 379 15.92 22.97 23.07
N LYS A 380 16.65 21.89 23.43
CA LYS A 380 17.37 21.01 22.49
C LYS A 380 16.46 19.88 22.03
N SER A 381 16.77 19.29 20.88
CA SER A 381 16.06 18.09 20.45
C SER A 381 16.33 16.90 21.38
N VAL A 382 15.35 16.05 21.56
CA VAL A 382 15.49 14.82 22.37
C VAL A 382 16.64 13.96 21.86
N GLN A 383 16.79 13.85 20.54
CA GLN A 383 17.91 13.14 19.90
C GLN A 383 19.26 13.77 20.28
N GLY A 384 19.39 15.09 20.19
CA GLY A 384 20.62 15.80 20.56
C GLY A 384 21.00 15.60 22.02
N LEU A 385 20.02 15.56 22.92
CA LEU A 385 20.28 15.28 24.33
C LEU A 385 20.79 13.85 24.57
N TYR A 386 20.25 12.81 23.90
CA TYR A 386 20.80 11.46 23.98
C TYR A 386 22.22 11.39 23.44
N GLN A 387 22.54 12.13 22.36
CA GLN A 387 23.90 12.21 21.80
C GLN A 387 24.92 12.79 22.78
N GLU A 388 24.55 13.77 23.62
CA GLU A 388 25.42 14.30 24.68
C GLU A 388 25.88 13.22 25.69
N TYR A 389 25.10 12.13 25.81
CA TYR A 389 25.45 10.97 26.62
C TYR A 389 26.13 9.83 25.83
N ASN A 390 26.51 10.08 24.57
CA ASN A 390 27.05 9.10 23.63
C ASN A 390 26.05 7.95 23.33
N LEU A 391 24.76 8.26 23.26
CA LEU A 391 23.70 7.36 22.83
C LEU A 391 23.16 7.85 21.49
N TYR A 392 23.51 7.15 20.41
CA TYR A 392 23.19 7.52 19.03
C TYR A 392 22.11 6.60 18.49
N PHE A 393 20.91 7.13 18.33
CA PHE A 393 19.76 6.43 17.76
C PHE A 393 19.56 6.85 16.31
N SER A 394 19.54 5.89 15.40
CA SER A 394 19.10 6.13 14.02
C SER A 394 17.56 6.29 13.94
N GLU A 395 17.08 6.93 12.91
CA GLU A 395 15.64 7.11 12.70
C GLU A 395 14.97 5.79 12.31
N GLY A 396 13.87 5.45 12.97
CA GLY A 396 13.01 4.31 12.66
C GLY A 396 12.06 4.61 11.50
N ASN A 397 11.58 3.57 10.85
CA ASN A 397 10.49 3.70 9.89
C ASN A 397 9.14 3.76 10.62
N ASN A 398 8.39 4.83 10.42
CA ASN A 398 7.12 5.09 11.12
C ASN A 398 5.88 4.56 10.39
N ASN A 399 6.03 3.74 9.34
CA ASN A 399 4.88 3.11 8.69
C ASN A 399 4.24 2.09 9.64
N LEU A 400 3.07 2.45 10.18
CA LEU A 400 2.36 1.67 11.19
C LEU A 400 1.95 0.31 10.67
N GLU A 401 1.31 0.26 9.52
CA GLU A 401 0.77 -0.96 8.93
C GLU A 401 1.89 -1.94 8.54
N ALA A 402 2.87 -1.46 7.79
CA ALA A 402 4.03 -2.29 7.41
C ALA A 402 4.77 -2.84 8.64
N GLY A 403 4.89 -2.03 9.71
CA GLY A 403 5.52 -2.44 10.94
C GLY A 403 4.72 -3.51 11.70
N ILE A 404 3.40 -3.37 11.79
CA ILE A 404 2.50 -4.39 12.38
C ILE A 404 2.63 -5.71 11.60
N LEU A 405 2.60 -5.65 10.28
CA LEU A 405 2.75 -6.83 9.42
C LEU A 405 4.10 -7.51 9.63
N ARG A 406 5.18 -6.72 9.73
CA ARG A 406 6.54 -7.22 9.98
C ARG A 406 6.61 -7.99 11.30
N VAL A 407 6.13 -7.42 12.40
CA VAL A 407 6.11 -8.09 13.71
C VAL A 407 5.24 -9.35 13.69
N ASN A 408 4.05 -9.31 13.09
CA ASN A 408 3.19 -10.49 12.94
C ASN A 408 3.87 -11.60 12.12
N SER A 409 4.64 -11.26 11.08
CA SER A 409 5.40 -12.26 10.31
C SER A 409 6.38 -13.04 11.20
N TYR A 410 7.10 -12.35 12.07
CA TYR A 410 8.04 -12.99 13.01
C TYR A 410 7.31 -13.82 14.07
N ILE A 411 6.18 -13.34 14.60
CA ILE A 411 5.34 -14.07 15.55
C ILE A 411 4.83 -15.37 14.91
N ASN A 412 4.17 -15.26 13.76
CA ASN A 412 3.50 -16.39 13.11
C ASN A 412 4.48 -17.46 12.57
N ARG A 413 5.73 -17.09 12.32
CA ARG A 413 6.79 -18.03 11.95
C ARG A 413 7.57 -18.56 13.15
N GLY A 414 7.20 -18.16 14.38
CA GLY A 414 7.89 -18.58 15.61
C GLY A 414 9.28 -17.98 15.80
N LYS A 415 9.61 -16.92 15.02
CA LYS A 415 10.93 -16.27 15.02
C LYS A 415 11.05 -15.12 16.02
N LEU A 416 9.98 -14.75 16.72
CA LEU A 416 10.01 -13.84 17.87
C LEU A 416 9.85 -14.63 19.15
N LYS A 417 10.75 -14.39 20.12
CA LYS A 417 10.66 -14.88 21.49
C LYS A 417 10.80 -13.73 22.47
N VAL A 418 10.18 -13.85 23.63
CA VAL A 418 10.21 -12.81 24.67
C VAL A 418 10.38 -13.47 26.02
N PHE A 419 11.35 -13.01 26.80
CA PHE A 419 11.55 -13.50 28.15
C PHE A 419 10.41 -13.09 29.06
N LYS A 420 10.02 -13.98 29.95
CA LYS A 420 8.94 -13.79 30.92
C LYS A 420 9.21 -12.62 31.87
N SER A 421 10.48 -12.29 32.11
CA SER A 421 10.89 -11.11 32.88
C SER A 421 10.58 -9.78 32.19
N CYS A 422 10.36 -9.75 30.87
CA CYS A 422 9.99 -8.56 30.11
C CYS A 422 8.48 -8.25 30.27
N THR A 423 8.06 -7.95 31.50
CA THR A 423 6.63 -7.84 31.88
C THR A 423 5.89 -6.69 31.22
N ASN A 424 6.57 -5.58 30.90
CA ASN A 424 5.95 -4.44 30.22
C ASN A 424 5.76 -4.72 28.72
N ILE A 425 6.73 -5.36 28.07
CA ILE A 425 6.58 -5.87 26.70
C ILE A 425 5.36 -6.78 26.64
N ILE A 426 5.28 -7.79 27.52
CA ILE A 426 4.19 -8.77 27.53
C ILE A 426 2.85 -8.08 27.76
N ARG A 427 2.77 -7.21 28.75
CA ARG A 427 1.52 -6.49 29.08
C ARG A 427 1.00 -5.64 27.91
N GLU A 428 1.88 -4.85 27.27
CA GLU A 428 1.47 -3.94 26.23
C GLU A 428 1.19 -4.67 24.91
N MET A 429 1.99 -5.66 24.55
CA MET A 429 1.75 -6.46 23.34
C MET A 429 0.46 -7.26 23.39
N LEU A 430 0.12 -7.88 24.55
CA LEU A 430 -1.15 -8.58 24.75
C LEU A 430 -2.35 -7.62 24.85
N GLY A 431 -2.11 -6.39 25.34
CA GLY A 431 -3.15 -5.36 25.45
C GLY A 431 -3.36 -4.52 24.20
N TYR A 432 -2.48 -4.65 23.19
CA TYR A 432 -2.53 -3.82 21.99
C TYR A 432 -3.63 -4.31 21.05
N LYS A 433 -4.67 -3.49 20.89
CA LYS A 433 -5.88 -3.87 20.17
C LYS A 433 -6.43 -2.74 19.30
N TYR A 434 -7.20 -3.12 18.30
CA TYR A 434 -8.03 -2.21 17.53
C TYR A 434 -9.25 -1.77 18.34
N PRO A 435 -9.87 -0.63 18.02
CA PRO A 435 -11.14 -0.22 18.60
C PRO A 435 -12.21 -1.30 18.39
N GLU A 436 -13.06 -1.50 19.39
CA GLU A 436 -14.26 -2.32 19.21
C GLU A 436 -15.27 -1.53 18.39
N VAL A 437 -15.74 -2.10 17.29
CA VAL A 437 -16.79 -1.49 16.47
C VAL A 437 -18.13 -1.76 17.16
N SER A 438 -18.77 -0.72 17.69
CA SER A 438 -20.14 -0.78 18.13
C SER A 438 -21.06 -0.66 16.90
N MET A 439 -22.11 -1.47 16.83
CA MET A 439 -23.10 -1.40 15.72
C MET A 439 -23.89 -0.08 15.71
N ASP A 440 -23.77 0.72 16.76
CA ASP A 440 -24.52 1.97 16.97
C ASP A 440 -23.65 3.23 16.76
N ASP A 441 -22.35 3.10 16.46
CA ASP A 441 -21.48 4.24 16.23
C ASP A 441 -21.57 4.70 14.77
N GLU A 442 -22.22 5.83 14.54
CA GLU A 442 -22.29 6.54 13.23
C GLU A 442 -20.91 7.05 12.73
N LYS A 443 -19.85 6.91 13.54
CA LYS A 443 -18.48 7.28 13.16
C LYS A 443 -17.66 6.03 12.97
N ASP A 444 -17.14 5.84 11.74
CA ASP A 444 -16.12 4.84 11.48
C ASP A 444 -14.93 5.03 12.43
N PRO A 445 -14.61 4.05 13.29
CA PRO A 445 -13.43 4.15 14.12
C PRO A 445 -12.18 4.16 13.20
N ASP A 446 -11.22 5.04 13.53
CA ASP A 446 -9.90 5.01 12.90
C ASP A 446 -9.35 3.57 12.92
N GLU A 447 -8.94 3.05 11.76
CA GLU A 447 -8.35 1.71 11.63
C GLU A 447 -7.00 1.54 12.34
N LYS A 448 -6.62 2.51 13.11
CA LYS A 448 -5.41 2.47 13.89
C LYS A 448 -5.67 1.78 15.23
N PRO A 449 -4.71 0.99 15.70
CA PRO A 449 -4.78 0.49 17.06
C PRO A 449 -4.98 1.62 18.08
N ILE A 450 -5.62 1.28 19.20
CA ILE A 450 -5.86 2.24 20.28
C ILE A 450 -4.52 2.75 20.80
N LYS A 451 -4.31 4.07 20.75
CA LYS A 451 -3.12 4.73 21.31
C LYS A 451 -3.22 4.79 22.85
N ARG A 452 -3.08 3.65 23.47
CA ARG A 452 -3.04 3.51 24.93
C ARG A 452 -2.16 2.34 25.30
N ALA A 453 -1.12 2.58 26.08
CA ALA A 453 -0.13 1.57 26.45
C ALA A 453 0.46 0.87 25.18
N ASP A 454 0.92 1.69 24.23
CA ASP A 454 1.44 1.28 22.92
C ASP A 454 2.95 1.51 22.76
N HIS A 455 3.62 1.88 23.85
CA HIS A 455 5.03 2.30 23.82
C HIS A 455 5.98 1.15 23.47
N MET A 456 5.81 -0.03 24.07
CA MET A 456 6.60 -1.22 23.71
C MET A 456 6.25 -1.76 22.31
N PRO A 457 4.96 -1.87 21.91
CA PRO A 457 4.58 -2.18 20.54
C PRO A 457 5.23 -1.26 19.50
N ASP A 458 5.26 0.05 19.73
CA ASP A 458 5.88 1.01 18.82
C ASP A 458 7.40 0.85 18.76
N ALA A 459 8.08 0.74 19.91
CA ALA A 459 9.51 0.50 19.94
C ALA A 459 9.90 -0.82 19.24
N ILE A 460 9.17 -1.91 19.51
CA ILE A 460 9.36 -3.21 18.84
C ILE A 460 9.14 -3.09 17.33
N ARG A 461 8.12 -2.37 16.91
CA ARG A 461 7.84 -2.11 15.50
C ARG A 461 9.02 -1.41 14.81
N TYR A 462 9.61 -0.37 15.42
CA TYR A 462 10.81 0.28 14.89
C TYR A 462 12.00 -0.68 14.77
N MET A 463 12.19 -1.54 15.78
CA MET A 463 13.24 -2.57 15.74
C MET A 463 13.06 -3.53 14.57
N PHE A 464 11.85 -4.07 14.41
CA PHE A 464 11.57 -5.08 13.38
C PHE A 464 11.57 -4.50 11.97
N MET A 465 11.28 -3.21 11.80
CA MET A 465 11.41 -2.55 10.49
C MET A 465 12.87 -2.41 10.01
N ARG A 466 13.85 -2.62 10.87
CA ARG A 466 15.28 -2.72 10.53
C ARG A 466 15.73 -4.16 10.21
N LEU A 467 14.91 -5.14 10.49
CA LEU A 467 15.17 -6.55 10.18
C LEU A 467 14.53 -6.93 8.83
N PRO A 468 14.92 -8.04 8.19
CA PRO A 468 14.35 -8.49 6.93
C PRO A 468 12.83 -8.65 7.00
N GLU A 469 12.17 -8.47 5.87
CA GLU A 469 10.74 -8.75 5.78
C GLU A 469 10.46 -10.24 5.96
N ASP A 470 11.25 -11.08 5.34
CA ASP A 470 11.23 -12.53 5.54
C ASP A 470 12.18 -12.92 6.68
N PRO A 471 11.67 -13.40 7.83
CA PRO A 471 12.51 -13.83 8.95
C PRO A 471 13.54 -14.91 8.61
N ASP A 472 13.26 -15.74 7.61
CA ASP A 472 14.18 -16.82 7.20
C ASP A 472 15.45 -16.26 6.54
N MET A 473 15.42 -15.02 6.06
CA MET A 473 16.59 -14.30 5.51
C MET A 473 17.63 -13.92 6.57
N LEU A 474 17.29 -13.94 7.87
CA LEU A 474 18.24 -13.63 8.96
C LEU A 474 19.44 -14.57 9.00
N LEU A 475 19.27 -15.80 8.51
CA LEU A 475 20.34 -16.81 8.43
C LEU A 475 20.98 -16.90 7.04
N ALA A 476 20.55 -16.09 6.08
CA ALA A 476 21.09 -16.10 4.73
C ALA A 476 22.57 -15.64 4.74
N PRO A 477 23.48 -16.34 4.02
CA PRO A 477 24.92 -16.04 4.04
C PRO A 477 25.32 -14.63 3.56
N HIS A 478 24.43 -13.93 2.87
CA HIS A 478 24.65 -12.62 2.27
C HIS A 478 23.75 -11.51 2.84
N TYR A 479 23.05 -11.78 3.97
CA TYR A 479 22.26 -10.75 4.60
C TYR A 479 23.17 -9.77 5.36
N ASP A 480 23.56 -8.70 4.67
CA ASP A 480 24.17 -7.52 5.32
C ASP A 480 23.05 -6.57 5.74
N VAL A 481 22.85 -6.40 7.06
CA VAL A 481 22.01 -5.31 7.54
C VAL A 481 22.75 -4.02 7.22
N PRO A 482 22.14 -3.10 6.44
CA PRO A 482 22.73 -1.77 6.27
C PRO A 482 22.93 -1.14 7.66
N ASP A 483 24.05 -0.49 7.87
CA ASP A 483 24.47 0.23 9.07
C ASP A 483 24.90 -0.64 10.26
N ARG A 484 26.15 -1.07 10.25
CA ARG A 484 26.83 -1.42 11.51
C ARG A 484 27.01 -0.14 12.34
N TYR A 485 26.47 -0.14 13.55
CA TYR A 485 26.77 0.92 14.51
C TYR A 485 28.28 0.88 14.81
N THR A 486 29.04 1.83 14.24
CA THR A 486 30.42 2.07 14.59
C THR A 486 30.51 3.40 15.33
N ARG A 487 31.32 3.44 16.42
CA ARG A 487 31.58 4.70 17.14
C ARG A 487 32.27 5.75 16.26
N ALA A 488 32.77 5.35 15.08
CA ALA A 488 33.40 6.21 14.09
C ALA A 488 32.36 6.99 13.23
N ASP A 489 31.15 6.47 13.07
CA ASP A 489 30.09 7.12 12.24
C ASP A 489 29.46 8.35 12.90
N ALA A 490 29.85 8.62 14.16
CA ALA A 490 29.43 9.80 14.91
C ALA A 490 30.25 11.08 14.58
N ALA A 491 31.20 11.03 13.65
CA ALA A 491 32.18 12.10 13.41
C ALA A 491 32.27 12.51 11.92
N VAL A 492 31.32 12.11 11.07
CA VAL A 492 31.35 12.55 9.66
C VAL A 492 30.15 13.47 9.42
N ASP A 493 30.43 14.78 9.34
CA ASP A 493 29.58 15.72 8.62
C ASP A 493 29.50 15.23 7.17
N LEU A 494 28.31 14.85 6.74
CA LEU A 494 28.04 14.54 5.33
C LEU A 494 27.93 15.88 4.58
N ASP A 495 29.03 16.30 3.96
CA ASP A 495 28.97 17.22 2.83
C ASP A 495 28.16 16.55 1.69
N ASP A 496 27.17 17.29 1.22
CA ASP A 496 26.29 16.92 0.09
C ASP A 496 27.09 16.99 -1.24
N GLU A 497 27.94 16.01 -1.56
CA GLU A 497 28.46 15.80 -2.91
C GLU A 497 28.91 14.35 -3.06
N GLU A 498 28.15 13.55 -3.81
CA GLU A 498 28.50 12.40 -4.64
C GLU A 498 27.35 11.40 -4.73
N PHE A 499 26.34 11.74 -5.54
CA PHE A 499 25.41 10.78 -6.13
C PHE A 499 25.39 10.93 -7.65
N GLU A 500 26.57 10.79 -8.27
CA GLU A 500 26.69 10.51 -9.71
C GLU A 500 27.54 9.25 -9.85
N ASP A 501 27.03 8.28 -10.63
CA ASP A 501 27.60 6.98 -10.99
C ASP A 501 27.16 5.75 -10.17
N MET A 502 25.91 5.33 -10.38
CA MET A 502 25.54 3.91 -10.24
C MET A 502 25.08 3.34 -11.59
N PRO A 503 25.53 2.15 -11.98
CA PRO A 503 25.15 1.52 -13.25
C PRO A 503 23.66 1.16 -13.29
N GLU A 504 23.02 1.37 -14.45
CA GLU A 504 21.59 1.15 -14.70
C GLU A 504 21.09 -0.29 -14.54
N ASP A 505 21.96 -1.25 -14.27
CA ASP A 505 21.62 -2.68 -14.25
C ASP A 505 21.07 -3.21 -12.92
N TYR A 506 20.93 -2.36 -11.87
CA TYR A 506 20.46 -2.80 -10.54
C TYR A 506 18.95 -2.61 -10.29
N LEU A 507 18.20 -2.09 -11.26
CA LEU A 507 16.74 -1.83 -11.13
C LEU A 507 15.83 -2.92 -11.71
N ALA A 508 16.36 -4.09 -12.03
CA ALA A 508 15.59 -5.18 -12.64
C ALA A 508 14.97 -6.18 -11.67
N TYR A 509 15.19 -6.04 -10.35
CA TYR A 509 14.63 -6.97 -9.35
C TYR A 509 14.19 -6.24 -8.06
N VAL A 510 13.14 -5.43 -8.14
CA VAL A 510 12.28 -5.10 -6.98
C VAL A 510 10.84 -4.95 -7.45
#